data_cfc0e03900a002e77c577c98e3cce297
#
_entry.id   cfc0e03900a002e77c577c98e3cce297
#
_cell.length_a   1.000
_cell.length_b   1.000
_cell.length_c   1.000
_cell.angle_alpha   90.00
_cell.angle_beta   90.00
_cell.angle_gamma   90.00
#
_symmetry.space_group_name_H-M   'P 1'
#
loop_
_entity.id
_entity.type
_entity.pdbx_description
1 polymer ?
#
loop_
_entity_poly.entity_id
_entity_poly.type
_entity_poly.pdbx_seq_one_letter_code
_entity_poly.pdbx_strand_id
1 'polypeptide(L)' 'MAKATTKLTAQERVILFCTATGISHTAVGITTHAMQSMAVRGFITHNRESGAYALTDSGRATLAGILEDAGLTIASK' A
#
# COMPACT_ATOMS: atom_id res chain seq x y z
N MET A 1 -15.21 -11.96 7.91
CA MET A 1 -14.84 -11.66 7.92
C MET A 1 -14.29 -11.24 7.78
N ALA A 2 -14.18 -11.12 7.70
CA ALA A 2 -13.77 -10.64 7.58
C ALA A 2 -13.02 -9.95 7.41
N LYS A 3 -12.91 -9.61 7.14
CA LYS A 3 -12.14 -8.91 6.83
C LYS A 3 -11.64 -8.25 7.74
N ALA A 4 -11.30 -8.50 8.36
CA ALA A 4 -10.76 -7.97 9.16
C ALA A 4 -9.91 -7.24 9.11
N THR A 5 -9.82 -6.91 8.82
CA THR A 5 -8.99 -6.30 8.47
C THR A 5 -8.38 -5.40 9.26
N THR A 6 -7.24 -5.25 9.14
CA THR A 6 -6.48 -4.26 9.74
C THR A 6 -7.01 -2.93 9.42
N LYS A 7 -7.31 -2.14 10.42
CA LYS A 7 -7.70 -0.83 10.17
C LYS A 7 -6.52 -0.01 9.86
N LEU A 8 -6.46 0.59 8.74
CA LEU A 8 -5.37 1.44 8.30
C LEU A 8 -5.75 2.90 8.43
N THR A 9 -4.77 3.73 8.75
CA THR A 9 -4.98 5.17 8.74
C THR A 9 -5.10 5.65 7.30
N ALA A 10 -5.56 6.87 7.11
CA ALA A 10 -5.65 7.45 5.77
C ALA A 10 -4.28 7.47 5.10
N GLN A 11 -3.23 7.81 5.85
CA GLN A 11 -1.89 7.83 5.29
C GLN A 11 -1.45 6.44 4.85
N GLU A 12 -1.77 5.42 5.63
CA GLU A 12 -1.38 4.06 5.28
C GLU A 12 -2.07 3.59 4.01
N ARG A 13 -3.33 3.96 3.84
CA ARG A 13 -4.04 3.63 2.60
C ARG A 13 -3.40 4.32 1.40
N VAL A 14 -3.00 5.58 1.59
CA VAL A 14 -2.32 6.32 0.52
C VAL A 14 -0.99 5.64 0.16
N ILE A 15 -0.27 5.15 1.16
CA ILE A 15 0.98 4.46 0.89
C ILE A 15 0.76 3.24 -0.01
N LEU A 16 -0.26 2.44 0.29
CA LEU A 16 -0.57 1.30 -0.55
C LEU A 16 -0.88 1.71 -1.97
N PHE A 17 -1.68 2.75 -2.13
CA PHE A 17 -2.07 3.23 -3.43
C PHE A 17 -0.87 3.77 -4.22
N CYS A 18 -0.02 4.54 -3.57
CA CYS A 18 1.17 5.07 -4.23
C CYS A 18 2.11 3.96 -4.65
N THR A 19 2.27 2.96 -3.79
CA THR A 19 3.15 1.85 -4.11
C THR A 19 2.62 1.07 -5.30
N ALA A 20 1.31 0.90 -5.36
CA ALA A 20 0.69 0.15 -6.44
C ALA A 20 0.77 0.88 -7.77
N THR A 21 0.71 2.22 -7.75
CA THR A 21 0.65 3.00 -8.98
C THR A 21 1.99 3.57 -9.40
N GLY A 22 3.01 3.42 -8.56
CA GLY A 22 4.33 3.96 -8.89
C GLY A 22 4.50 5.44 -8.59
N ILE A 23 3.54 6.06 -7.93
CA ILE A 23 3.66 7.46 -7.55
C ILE A 23 4.65 7.56 -6.40
N SER A 24 5.55 8.52 -6.48
CA SER A 24 6.55 8.72 -5.45
C SER A 24 5.88 9.12 -4.14
N HIS A 25 6.24 8.46 -3.06
CA HIS A 25 5.65 8.78 -1.76
C HIS A 25 6.00 10.21 -1.34
N THR A 26 7.16 10.71 -1.74
CA THR A 26 7.53 12.06 -1.36
C THR A 26 6.67 13.10 -2.09
N ALA A 27 6.18 12.76 -3.27
CA ALA A 27 5.33 13.68 -4.02
C ALA A 27 4.01 13.97 -3.32
N VAL A 28 3.58 13.07 -2.44
CA VAL A 28 2.34 13.27 -1.70
C VAL A 28 2.60 13.52 -0.22
N GLY A 29 3.84 13.85 0.13
CA GLY A 29 4.17 14.26 1.49
C GLY A 29 4.35 13.13 2.49
N ILE A 30 4.55 11.91 2.03
CA ILE A 30 4.75 10.79 2.92
C ILE A 30 6.24 10.59 3.15
N THR A 31 6.62 10.39 4.40
CA THR A 31 8.02 10.26 4.74
C THR A 31 8.53 8.85 4.47
N THR A 32 9.83 8.74 4.31
CA THR A 32 10.47 7.44 4.18
C THR A 32 10.26 6.59 5.43
N HIS A 33 10.22 7.24 6.59
CA HIS A 33 9.95 6.52 7.83
C HIS A 33 8.60 5.83 7.79
N ALA A 34 7.58 6.51 7.27
CA ALA A 34 6.25 5.92 7.15
C ALA A 34 6.28 4.73 6.19
N MET A 35 7.02 4.85 5.09
CA MET A 35 7.17 3.74 4.17
C MET A 35 7.83 2.54 4.84
N GLN A 36 8.88 2.79 5.61
CA GLN A 36 9.55 1.70 6.31
C GLN A 36 8.66 1.02 7.33
N SER A 37 7.82 1.79 8.00
CA SER A 37 6.85 1.22 8.93
C SER A 37 5.92 0.25 8.23
N MET A 38 5.45 0.62 7.06
CA MET A 38 4.59 -0.27 6.29
C MET A 38 5.33 -1.51 5.83
N ALA A 39 6.61 -1.37 5.51
CA ALA A 39 7.43 -2.52 5.11
C ALA A 39 7.61 -3.49 6.28
N VAL A 40 7.84 -2.96 7.46
CA VAL A 40 7.99 -3.80 8.66
C VAL A 40 6.70 -4.57 8.93
N ARG A 41 5.56 -3.95 8.68
CA ARG A 41 4.28 -4.60 8.87
C ARG A 41 3.94 -5.61 7.77
N GLY A 42 4.76 -5.67 6.73
CA GLY A 42 4.59 -6.69 5.69
C GLY A 42 3.69 -6.30 4.55
N PHE A 43 3.28 -5.06 4.44
CA PHE A 43 2.40 -4.63 3.35
C PHE A 43 3.16 -4.28 2.08
N ILE A 44 4.39 -3.80 2.22
CA ILE A 44 5.22 -3.45 1.07
C ILE A 44 6.63 -3.99 1.31
N THR A 45 7.40 -4.01 0.24
CA THR A 45 8.79 -4.42 0.34
C THR A 45 9.64 -3.40 -0.39
N HIS A 46 10.87 -3.25 0.04
CA HIS A 46 11.80 -2.28 -0.52
C HIS A 46 12.88 -3.02 -1.30
N ASN A 47 13.02 -2.68 -2.57
CA ASN A 47 14.07 -3.26 -3.37
C ASN A 47 15.31 -2.39 -3.23
N ARG A 48 16.33 -2.92 -2.59
CA ARG A 48 17.52 -2.13 -2.32
C ARG A 48 18.26 -1.73 -3.57
N GLU A 49 18.19 -2.53 -4.60
CA GLU A 49 18.93 -2.25 -5.82
C GLU A 49 18.33 -1.08 -6.56
N SER A 50 17.02 -1.05 -6.68
CA SER A 50 16.37 0.01 -7.43
C SER A 50 15.90 1.15 -6.55
N GLY A 51 15.84 0.94 -5.24
CA GLY A 51 15.30 1.93 -4.33
C GLY A 51 13.79 2.01 -4.37
N ALA A 52 13.13 1.13 -5.09
CA ALA A 52 11.69 1.20 -5.26
C ALA A 52 10.98 0.35 -4.23
N TYR A 53 9.74 0.69 -3.97
CA TYR A 53 8.88 -0.11 -3.12
C TYR A 53 7.86 -0.85 -3.99
N ALA A 54 7.44 -2.00 -3.52
CA ALA A 54 6.44 -2.79 -4.23
C ALA A 54 5.49 -3.40 -3.22
N LEU A 55 4.28 -3.69 -3.64
CA LEU A 55 3.33 -4.35 -2.75
C LEU A 55 3.71 -5.81 -2.56
N THR A 56 3.55 -6.29 -1.33
CA THR A 56 3.58 -7.72 -1.07
C THR A 56 2.22 -8.30 -1.40
N ASP A 57 2.09 -9.61 -1.35
CA ASP A 57 0.78 -10.24 -1.53
C ASP A 57 -0.20 -9.72 -0.51
N SER A 58 0.25 -9.54 0.73
CA SER A 58 -0.59 -9.02 1.79
C SER A 58 -1.02 -7.59 1.50
N GLY A 59 -0.09 -6.75 1.02
CA GLY A 59 -0.41 -5.37 0.67
C GLY A 59 -1.41 -5.30 -0.47
N ARG A 60 -1.22 -6.15 -1.47
CA ARG A 60 -2.12 -6.18 -2.62
C ARG A 60 -3.52 -6.59 -2.21
N ALA A 61 -3.63 -7.62 -1.37
CA ALA A 61 -4.94 -8.06 -0.91
C ALA A 61 -5.63 -6.99 -0.08
N THR A 62 -4.86 -6.31 0.76
CA THR A 62 -5.41 -5.24 1.60
C THR A 62 -5.91 -4.09 0.75
N LEU A 63 -5.14 -3.69 -0.26
CA LEU A 63 -5.54 -2.61 -1.14
C LEU A 63 -6.80 -2.99 -1.92
N ALA A 64 -6.86 -4.22 -2.40
CA ALA A 64 -8.04 -4.68 -3.13
C ALA A 64 -9.29 -4.59 -2.25
N GLY A 65 -9.17 -4.97 -0.98
CA GLY A 65 -10.29 -4.87 -0.05
C GLY A 65 -10.73 -3.43 0.16
N ILE A 66 -9.77 -2.51 0.27
CA ILE A 66 -10.09 -1.10 0.45
C ILE A 66 -10.85 -0.57 -0.76
N LEU A 67 -10.40 -0.92 -1.95
CA LEU A 67 -11.04 -0.43 -3.16
C LEU A 67 -12.43 -1.00 -3.32
N GLU A 68 -12.62 -2.26 -2.96
CA GLU A 68 -13.95 -2.86 -3.02
C GLU A 68 -14.90 -2.19 -2.05
N ASP A 69 -14.43 -1.89 -0.85
CA ASP A 69 -15.26 -1.20 0.13
C ASP A 69 -15.68 0.18 -0.36
N ALA A 70 -14.85 0.80 -1.18
CA ALA A 70 -15.16 2.12 -1.73
C ALA A 70 -15.97 2.03 -3.01
N GLY A 71 -16.36 0.83 -3.42
CA GLY A 71 -17.12 0.66 -4.64
C GLY A 71 -16.27 0.65 -5.89
N LEU A 72 -14.96 0.49 -5.75
CA LEU A 72 -14.06 0.45 -6.89
C LEU A 72 -13.51 -0.95 -7.06
N THR A 73 -13.13 -1.28 -8.26
CA THR A 73 -12.56 -2.59 -8.54
C THR A 73 -11.20 -2.39 -9.17
N ILE A 74 -10.23 -3.16 -8.71
CA ILE A 74 -8.95 -3.16 -9.37
C ILE A 74 -9.12 -3.92 -10.65
N ALA A 75 -8.89 -3.28 -11.73
CA ALA A 75 -9.13 -3.87 -12.99
C ALA A 75 -8.17 -4.88 -13.25
N SER A 76 -8.57 -5.90 -13.56
CA SER A 76 -7.72 -6.77 -13.84
C SER A 76 -7.72 -6.92 -15.15
N LYS A 77 -7.88 -6.74 -15.64
CA LYS A 77 -7.88 -6.99 -16.76
C LYS A 77 -7.28 -7.12 -17.16
#